data_f0ba65e726390d162de69442632f02f5
#
_entry.id   f0ba65e726390d162de69442632f02f5
#
_cell.length_a   1.000
_cell.length_b   1.000
_cell.length_c   1.000
_cell.angle_alpha   90.00
_cell.angle_beta   90.00
_cell.angle_gamma   90.00
#
_symmetry.space_group_name_H-M   'P 1'
#
loop_
_entity.id
_entity.type
_entity.pdbx_description
1 polymer ?
#
loop_
_entity_poly.entity_id
_entity_poly.type
_entity_poly.pdbx_seq_one_letter_code
_entity_poly.pdbx_strand_id
1 'polypeptide(L)'
;MPQERKDGDCLEEIDKYRQLGFRGNKLQQIKMGLEEGLDVSIYAKPEYNEWQMEQIRLGLKEHIDVGVYAFITIPADEMQHIREKLVYESGQIEIRDEEIKQKRLKKILLLIVSAIAVVGLV
;
A
#
# COMPACT_ATOMS: atom_id res chain seq x y z
N MET A 1 -7.05 11.41 12.87
CA MET A 1 -7.39 10.08 13.45
C MET A 1 -8.19 9.30 12.43
N PRO A 2 -7.78 8.09 12.06
CA PRO A 2 -8.64 7.27 11.22
C PRO A 2 -9.92 6.96 12.00
N GLN A 3 -11.05 7.35 11.45
CA GLN A 3 -12.34 6.96 12.02
C GLN A 3 -12.49 5.45 11.89
N GLU A 4 -12.62 4.75 13.00
CA GLU A 4 -13.05 3.37 12.99
C GLU A 4 -14.41 3.30 12.31
N ARG A 5 -14.46 2.70 11.12
CA ARG A 5 -15.73 2.42 10.44
C ARG A 5 -16.50 1.43 11.30
N LYS A 6 -17.68 1.83 11.71
CA LYS A 6 -18.59 0.93 12.42
C LYS A 6 -19.01 -0.17 11.45
N ASP A 7 -19.13 -1.40 11.92
CA ASP A 7 -19.56 -2.55 11.13
C ASP A 7 -20.84 -2.30 10.32
N GLY A 8 -21.73 -1.44 10.81
CA GLY A 8 -22.96 -1.02 10.12
C GLY A 8 -22.69 -0.26 8.82
N ASP A 9 -21.69 0.60 8.79
CA ASP A 9 -21.35 1.41 7.60
C ASP A 9 -20.84 0.52 6.45
N CYS A 10 -20.08 -0.52 6.77
CA CYS A 10 -19.60 -1.48 5.77
C CYS A 10 -20.73 -2.28 5.14
N LEU A 11 -21.74 -2.68 5.93
CA LEU A 11 -22.91 -3.42 5.44
C LEU A 11 -23.75 -2.60 4.46
N GLU A 12 -23.97 -1.31 4.76
CA GLU A 12 -24.68 -0.40 3.86
C GLU A 12 -23.92 -0.20 2.54
N GLU A 13 -22.60 -0.04 2.60
CA GLU A 13 -21.77 0.10 1.40
C GLU A 13 -21.79 -1.19 0.56
N ILE A 14 -21.72 -2.38 1.16
CA ILE A 14 -21.80 -3.65 0.45
C ILE A 14 -23.15 -3.78 -0.26
N ASP A 15 -24.25 -3.43 0.39
CA ASP A 15 -25.59 -3.49 -0.23
C ASP A 15 -25.69 -2.55 -1.44
N LYS A 16 -25.06 -1.39 -1.39
CA LYS A 16 -24.96 -0.47 -2.51
C LYS A 16 -24.28 -1.15 -3.73
N TYR A 17 -23.15 -1.80 -3.50
CA TYR A 17 -22.44 -2.50 -4.58
C TYR A 17 -23.22 -3.71 -5.10
N ARG A 18 -23.95 -4.41 -4.21
CA ARG A 18 -24.87 -5.49 -4.61
C ARG A 18 -25.97 -4.97 -5.51
N GLN A 19 -26.57 -3.81 -5.21
CA GLN A 19 -27.56 -3.15 -6.04
C GLN A 19 -27.03 -2.70 -7.40
N LEU A 20 -25.73 -2.35 -7.47
CA LEU A 20 -25.05 -2.01 -8.71
C LEU A 20 -24.72 -3.24 -9.59
N GLY A 21 -25.02 -4.44 -9.12
CA GLY A 21 -24.87 -5.68 -9.89
C GLY A 21 -23.64 -6.52 -9.55
N PHE A 22 -22.83 -6.12 -8.59
CA PHE A 22 -21.69 -6.93 -8.16
C PHE A 22 -22.16 -8.18 -7.42
N ARG A 23 -21.62 -9.33 -7.78
CA ARG A 23 -21.98 -10.64 -7.24
C ARG A 23 -20.74 -11.52 -7.06
N GLY A 24 -20.87 -12.57 -6.26
CA GLY A 24 -19.86 -13.61 -6.12
C GLY A 24 -18.50 -13.07 -5.70
N ASN A 25 -17.46 -13.52 -6.39
CA ASN A 25 -16.07 -13.18 -6.05
C ASN A 25 -15.73 -11.70 -6.25
N LYS A 26 -16.37 -11.02 -7.19
CA LYS A 26 -16.21 -9.58 -7.35
C LYS A 26 -16.72 -8.81 -6.14
N LEU A 27 -17.91 -9.16 -5.65
CA LEU A 27 -18.46 -8.57 -4.43
C LEU A 27 -17.59 -8.90 -3.22
N GLN A 28 -17.02 -10.09 -3.17
CA GLN A 28 -16.11 -10.51 -2.11
C GLN A 28 -14.84 -9.62 -2.07
N GLN A 29 -14.26 -9.31 -3.22
CA GLN A 29 -13.11 -8.40 -3.29
C GLN A 29 -13.46 -6.99 -2.80
N ILE A 30 -14.66 -6.50 -3.09
CA ILE A 30 -15.14 -5.21 -2.59
C ILE A 30 -15.32 -5.26 -1.07
N LYS A 31 -15.97 -6.32 -0.56
CA LYS A 31 -16.17 -6.53 0.87
C LYS A 31 -14.85 -6.55 1.64
N MET A 32 -13.87 -7.31 1.15
CA MET A 32 -12.54 -7.39 1.77
C MET A 32 -11.87 -6.01 1.81
N GLY A 33 -11.94 -5.25 0.72
CA GLY A 33 -11.37 -3.91 0.67
C GLY A 33 -12.02 -2.93 1.65
N LEU A 34 -13.34 -3.00 1.79
CA LEU A 34 -14.08 -2.18 2.77
C LEU A 34 -13.67 -2.52 4.21
N GLU A 35 -13.55 -3.81 4.53
CA GLU A 35 -13.09 -4.29 5.84
C GLU A 35 -11.64 -3.86 6.13
N GLU A 36 -10.81 -3.79 5.11
CA GLU A 36 -9.41 -3.34 5.20
C GLU A 36 -9.25 -1.82 5.17
N GLY A 37 -10.36 -1.07 5.09
CA GLY A 37 -10.36 0.39 5.08
C GLY A 37 -9.83 1.02 3.79
N LEU A 38 -9.86 0.28 2.69
CA LEU A 38 -9.35 0.72 1.39
C LEU A 38 -10.39 1.51 0.60
N ASP A 39 -9.94 2.35 -0.32
CA ASP A 39 -10.79 3.00 -1.29
C ASP A 39 -11.14 2.02 -2.42
N VAL A 40 -12.23 1.29 -2.24
CA VAL A 40 -12.68 0.27 -3.20
C VAL A 40 -13.19 0.86 -4.51
N SER A 41 -13.50 2.15 -4.56
CA SER A 41 -13.95 2.81 -5.79
C SER A 41 -12.93 2.72 -6.93
N ILE A 42 -11.67 2.53 -6.58
CA ILE A 42 -10.56 2.40 -7.55
C ILE A 42 -10.73 1.13 -8.39
N TYR A 43 -11.23 0.04 -7.81
CA TYR A 43 -11.37 -1.24 -8.49
C TYR A 43 -12.81 -1.77 -8.57
N ALA A 44 -13.78 -1.15 -7.92
CA ALA A 44 -15.19 -1.52 -7.98
C ALA A 44 -15.82 -1.08 -9.30
N LYS A 45 -15.34 -1.68 -10.38
CA LYS A 45 -15.77 -1.40 -11.76
C LYS A 45 -16.13 -2.72 -12.45
N PRO A 46 -17.29 -2.80 -13.14
CA PRO A 46 -17.74 -4.04 -13.78
C PRO A 46 -16.75 -4.61 -14.80
N GLU A 47 -15.92 -3.75 -15.39
CA GLU A 47 -14.94 -4.10 -16.41
C GLU A 47 -13.78 -4.93 -15.90
N TYR A 48 -13.47 -4.83 -14.61
CA TYR A 48 -12.45 -5.68 -13.98
C TYR A 48 -13.02 -7.06 -13.67
N ASN A 49 -12.24 -8.09 -13.94
CA ASN A 49 -12.53 -9.42 -13.41
C ASN A 49 -12.09 -9.53 -11.94
N GLU A 50 -12.48 -10.60 -11.27
CA GLU A 50 -12.20 -10.83 -9.86
C GLU A 50 -10.70 -10.85 -9.53
N TRP A 51 -9.89 -11.40 -10.41
CA TRP A 51 -8.44 -11.50 -10.22
C TRP A 51 -7.74 -10.14 -10.41
N GLN A 52 -8.21 -9.33 -11.36
CA GLN A 52 -7.75 -7.95 -11.52
C GLN A 52 -8.09 -7.11 -10.28
N MET A 53 -9.31 -7.24 -9.79
CA MET A 53 -9.76 -6.57 -8.56
C MET A 53 -8.88 -6.97 -7.37
N GLU A 54 -8.55 -8.25 -7.25
CA GLU A 54 -7.66 -8.74 -6.19
C GLU A 54 -6.28 -8.10 -6.26
N GLN A 55 -5.66 -8.01 -7.44
CA GLN A 55 -4.33 -7.40 -7.59
C GLN A 55 -4.33 -5.91 -7.26
N ILE A 56 -5.40 -5.20 -7.60
CA ILE A 56 -5.53 -3.79 -7.24
C ILE A 56 -5.75 -3.63 -5.74
N ARG A 57 -6.62 -4.45 -5.14
CA ARG A 57 -6.86 -4.45 -3.69
C ARG A 57 -5.57 -4.71 -2.92
N LEU A 58 -4.81 -5.72 -3.30
CA LEU A 58 -3.52 -6.05 -2.66
C LEU A 58 -2.52 -4.89 -2.79
N GLY A 59 -2.46 -4.25 -3.94
CA GLY A 59 -1.59 -3.08 -4.14
C GLY A 59 -1.95 -1.90 -3.24
N LEU A 60 -3.25 -1.63 -3.09
CA LEU A 60 -3.73 -0.60 -2.16
C LEU A 60 -3.37 -0.93 -0.72
N LYS A 61 -3.49 -2.19 -0.32
CA LYS A 61 -3.11 -2.67 1.01
C LYS A 61 -1.62 -2.54 1.26
N GLU A 62 -0.81 -2.75 0.26
CA GLU A 62 0.66 -2.65 0.30
C GLU A 62 1.18 -1.22 0.12
N HIS A 63 0.28 -0.24 -0.02
CA HIS A 63 0.59 1.19 -0.17
C HIS A 63 1.47 1.52 -1.37
N ILE A 64 1.36 0.74 -2.45
CA ILE A 64 2.02 1.03 -3.73
C ILE A 64 1.09 1.83 -4.64
N ASP A 65 1.66 2.48 -5.65
CA ASP A 65 0.87 3.21 -6.64
C ASP A 65 0.23 2.25 -7.65
N VAL A 66 -1.02 1.88 -7.39
CA VAL A 66 -1.81 1.00 -8.27
C VAL A 66 -2.14 1.65 -9.62
N GLY A 67 -2.06 2.97 -9.72
CA GLY A 67 -2.26 3.70 -10.96
C GLY A 67 -1.31 3.28 -12.08
N VAL A 68 -0.19 2.65 -11.73
CA VAL A 68 0.77 2.11 -12.68
C VAL A 68 0.19 0.93 -13.47
N TYR A 69 -0.70 0.13 -12.86
CA TYR A 69 -1.22 -1.08 -13.48
C TYR A 69 -2.75 -1.25 -13.45
N ALA A 70 -3.48 -0.37 -12.78
CA ALA A 70 -4.93 -0.45 -12.67
C ALA A 70 -5.63 -0.04 -13.98
N PHE A 71 -5.46 -0.86 -15.01
CA PHE A 71 -6.08 -0.70 -16.32
C PHE A 71 -6.76 -2.00 -16.74
N ILE A 72 -7.96 -1.89 -17.30
CA ILE A 72 -8.76 -3.05 -17.74
C ILE A 72 -8.06 -3.90 -18.81
N THR A 73 -7.14 -3.29 -19.55
CA THR A 73 -6.37 -3.95 -20.62
C THR A 73 -5.20 -4.79 -20.12
N ILE A 74 -4.82 -4.65 -18.85
CA ILE A 74 -3.72 -5.41 -18.25
C ILE A 74 -4.28 -6.68 -17.60
N PRO A 75 -3.86 -7.89 -18.03
CA PRO A 75 -4.30 -9.14 -17.41
C PRO A 75 -3.87 -9.23 -15.94
N ALA A 76 -4.60 -10.00 -15.14
CA ALA A 76 -4.35 -10.13 -13.72
C ALA A 76 -2.96 -10.68 -13.37
N ASP A 77 -2.43 -11.60 -14.17
CA ASP A 77 -1.08 -12.15 -13.99
C ASP A 77 0.00 -11.10 -14.23
N GLU A 78 -0.17 -10.23 -15.22
CA GLU A 78 0.71 -9.11 -15.48
C GLU A 78 0.59 -8.05 -14.38
N MET A 79 -0.62 -7.75 -13.90
CA MET A 79 -0.84 -6.89 -12.74
C MET A 79 -0.09 -7.40 -11.51
N GLN A 80 -0.15 -8.70 -11.25
CA GLN A 80 0.56 -9.34 -10.15
C GLN A 80 2.07 -9.11 -10.27
N HIS A 81 2.62 -9.33 -11.44
CA HIS A 81 4.05 -9.16 -11.69
C HIS A 81 4.49 -7.72 -11.46
N ILE A 82 3.73 -6.75 -11.97
CA ILE A 82 4.00 -5.33 -11.77
C ILE A 82 3.90 -4.97 -10.27
N ARG A 83 2.86 -5.45 -9.58
CA ARG A 83 2.67 -5.22 -8.15
C ARG A 83 3.85 -5.73 -7.33
N GLU A 84 4.26 -6.97 -7.55
CA GLU A 84 5.39 -7.59 -6.85
C GLU A 84 6.69 -6.82 -7.08
N LYS A 85 6.92 -6.36 -8.30
CA LYS A 85 8.08 -5.52 -8.64
C LYS A 85 8.05 -4.18 -7.89
N LEU A 86 6.90 -3.51 -7.84
CA LEU A 86 6.75 -2.24 -7.13
C LEU A 86 6.97 -2.40 -5.62
N VAL A 87 6.46 -3.48 -5.03
CA VAL A 87 6.68 -3.81 -3.62
C VAL A 87 8.15 -4.02 -3.33
N TYR A 88 8.83 -4.78 -4.18
CA TYR A 88 10.26 -5.03 -4.03
C TYR A 88 11.08 -3.72 -4.11
N GLU A 89 10.80 -2.88 -5.11
CA GLU A 89 11.48 -1.59 -5.29
C GLU A 89 11.24 -0.65 -4.11
N SER A 90 10.02 -0.61 -3.59
CA SER A 90 9.62 0.15 -2.40
C SER A 90 10.43 -0.27 -1.17
N GLY A 91 10.56 -1.56 -0.93
CA GLY A 91 11.40 -2.09 0.16
C GLY A 91 12.88 -1.74 0.01
N GLN A 92 13.41 -1.73 -1.21
CA GLN A 92 14.80 -1.33 -1.46
C GLN A 92 15.06 0.15 -1.18
N ILE A 93 14.10 1.01 -1.47
CA ILE A 93 14.18 2.44 -1.15
C ILE A 93 14.23 2.65 0.37
N GLU A 94 13.37 1.98 1.14
CA GLU A 94 13.36 2.07 2.60
C GLU A 94 14.68 1.62 3.21
N ILE A 95 15.24 0.50 2.77
CA ILE A 95 16.54 0.01 3.24
C ILE A 95 17.64 1.02 2.96
N ARG A 96 17.66 1.60 1.77
CA ARG A 96 18.66 2.59 1.38
C ARG A 96 18.56 3.86 2.24
N ASP A 97 17.36 4.33 2.50
CA ASP A 97 17.13 5.52 3.33
C ASP A 97 17.58 5.29 4.78
N GLU A 98 17.32 4.11 5.32
CA GLU A 98 17.80 3.73 6.66
C GLU A 98 19.33 3.63 6.73
N GLU A 99 19.99 3.08 5.71
CA GLU A 99 21.44 3.03 5.61
C GLU A 99 22.07 4.43 5.56
N ILE A 100 21.50 5.35 4.77
CA ILE A 100 21.95 6.73 4.68
C ILE A 100 21.80 7.43 6.03
N LYS A 101 20.67 7.24 6.69
CA LYS A 101 20.39 7.79 8.02
C LYS A 101 21.38 7.29 9.05
N GLN A 102 21.69 5.99 9.06
CA GLN A 102 22.69 5.39 9.96
C GLN A 102 24.09 5.95 9.72
N LYS A 103 24.52 6.12 8.48
CA LYS A 103 25.80 6.74 8.12
C LYS A 103 25.88 8.18 8.63
N ARG A 104 24.83 8.97 8.47
CA ARG A 104 24.76 10.35 8.98
C ARG A 104 24.88 10.41 10.48
N LEU A 105 24.17 9.55 11.20
CA LEU A 105 24.22 9.48 12.67
C LEU A 105 25.60 9.10 13.18
N LYS A 106 26.28 8.12 12.54
CA LYS A 106 27.67 7.74 12.87
C LYS A 106 28.64 8.91 12.68
N LYS A 107 28.49 9.67 11.59
CA LYS A 107 29.35 10.81 11.28
C LYS A 107 29.18 11.93 12.33
N ILE A 108 27.94 12.22 12.72
CA ILE A 108 27.62 13.22 13.77
C ILE A 108 28.22 12.77 15.10
N LEU A 109 28.07 11.51 15.47
CA LEU A 109 28.60 10.94 16.70
C LEU A 109 30.13 11.04 16.76
N LEU A 110 30.83 10.73 15.68
CA LEU A 110 32.28 10.88 15.57
C LEU A 110 32.72 12.33 15.75
N LEU A 111 32.00 13.30 15.20
CA LEU A 111 32.29 14.73 15.37
C LEU A 111 32.11 15.16 16.82
N ILE A 112 31.06 14.69 17.50
CA ILE A 112 30.83 14.96 18.92
C ILE A 112 31.94 14.37 19.79
N VAL A 113 32.31 13.12 19.56
CA VAL A 113 33.39 12.45 20.30
C VAL A 113 34.72 13.17 20.11
N SER A 114 35.03 13.60 18.88
CA SER A 114 36.24 14.38 18.58
C SER A 114 36.26 15.73 19.31
N ALA A 115 35.12 16.42 19.34
CA ALA A 115 34.99 17.70 20.06
C ALA A 115 35.17 17.52 21.56
N ILE A 116 34.63 16.50 22.18
CA ILE A 116 34.79 16.16 23.59
C ILE A 116 36.25 15.83 23.90
N ALA A 117 36.94 15.06 23.06
CA ALA A 117 38.34 14.73 23.21
C ALA A 117 39.23 15.97 23.19
N VAL A 118 38.98 16.94 22.31
CA VAL A 118 39.72 18.22 22.27
C VAL A 118 39.49 19.04 23.51
N VAL A 119 38.26 19.15 24.01
CA VAL A 119 37.95 19.87 25.25
C VAL A 119 38.52 19.16 26.49
N GLY A 120 38.61 17.85 26.48
CA GLY A 120 39.17 17.05 27.59
C GLY A 120 40.70 17.16 27.68
N LEU A 121 41.41 17.66 26.65
CA LEU A 121 42.85 17.87 26.65
C LEU A 121 43.27 19.28 27.17
N VAL A 122 42.29 20.14 27.41
CA VAL A 122 42.50 21.46 27.99
C VAL A 122 42.29 21.40 29.50
#